data_adbeccddf1475b63267764ac6ac1c2e9
#
_entry.id   adbeccddf1475b63267764ac6ac1c2e9
#
_cell.length_a   1.000
_cell.length_b   1.000
_cell.length_c   1.000
_cell.angle_alpha   90.00
_cell.angle_beta   90.00
_cell.angle_gamma   90.00
#
_symmetry.space_group_name_H-M   'P 1'
#
loop_
_entity.id
_entity.type
_entity.pdbx_description
1 polymer ?
#
loop_
_entity_poly.entity_id
_entity_poly.type
_entity_poly.pdbx_seq_one_letter_code
_entity_poly.pdbx_strand_id
1 'polypeptide(L)'
;DGYHLVSGWKKKRYDPLSKTIPTKLFNAATRAVSGIHNLHDFNCGLKAYQKRVVKSIEVYGEMHRYIPVIAKWAGFDRITEKAVQHRERKYGVTKFGIERFVNGFLDLMSITFVGRYGKRPMHIFGTLGVLSFFFGFLILIYLTITKTFFGVVGMTNRPIFYLGILSVITGVQLFVAGFLGELIARNGSERNFYHISDKTNC
;
A
#
# COMPACT_ATOMS: atom_id res chain seq x y z
N ASP A 1 -13.31 26.69 9.06
CA ASP A 1 -14.16 25.47 9.13
C ASP A 1 -13.50 24.27 9.86
N GLY A 2 -12.27 24.41 10.41
CA GLY A 2 -11.62 23.39 11.23
C GLY A 2 -11.07 22.15 10.50
N TYR A 3 -11.10 22.11 9.17
CA TYR A 3 -10.51 21.02 8.39
C TYR A 3 -8.99 21.15 8.30
N HIS A 4 -8.31 20.00 8.36
CA HIS A 4 -6.86 19.93 8.22
C HIS A 4 -6.42 20.01 6.75
N LEU A 5 -7.20 19.38 5.87
CA LEU A 5 -6.96 19.31 4.44
C LEU A 5 -8.31 19.36 3.68
N VAL A 6 -8.35 20.16 2.62
CA VAL A 6 -9.47 20.24 1.69
C VAL A 6 -8.95 19.96 0.28
N SER A 7 -9.45 18.90 -0.36
CA SER A 7 -9.08 18.51 -1.73
C SER A 7 -10.13 19.03 -2.72
N GLY A 8 -9.70 19.40 -3.91
CA GLY A 8 -10.62 19.70 -4.99
C GLY A 8 -11.26 18.43 -5.55
N TRP A 9 -12.54 18.48 -5.89
CA TRP A 9 -13.26 17.43 -6.59
C TRP A 9 -13.73 17.90 -7.96
N LYS A 10 -13.23 17.29 -9.03
CA LYS A 10 -13.67 17.55 -10.41
C LYS A 10 -14.94 16.76 -10.70
N LYS A 11 -16.10 17.30 -10.28
CA LYS A 11 -17.40 16.64 -10.44
C LYS A 11 -17.75 16.39 -11.92
N LYS A 12 -17.51 17.36 -12.80
CA LYS A 12 -17.63 17.21 -14.25
C LYS A 12 -16.22 17.14 -14.84
N ARG A 13 -15.89 16.02 -15.51
CA ARG A 13 -14.62 15.82 -16.19
C ARG A 13 -14.84 15.83 -17.69
N TYR A 14 -14.02 16.60 -18.39
CA TYR A 14 -13.98 16.66 -19.86
C TYR A 14 -12.83 15.81 -20.42
N ASP A 15 -12.30 14.90 -19.61
CA ASP A 15 -11.23 14.00 -20.01
C ASP A 15 -11.78 12.80 -20.81
N PRO A 16 -11.03 12.27 -21.79
CA PRO A 16 -11.42 11.08 -22.55
C PRO A 16 -11.58 9.84 -21.66
N LEU A 17 -12.42 8.88 -22.07
CA LEU A 17 -12.74 7.66 -21.32
C LEU A 17 -11.49 6.85 -20.95
N SER A 18 -10.48 6.82 -21.82
CA SER A 18 -9.19 6.16 -21.57
C SER A 18 -8.46 6.65 -20.34
N LYS A 19 -8.73 7.88 -19.86
CA LYS A 19 -8.18 8.45 -18.63
C LYS A 19 -9.15 8.32 -17.45
N THR A 20 -10.44 8.37 -17.72
CA THR A 20 -11.46 8.38 -16.68
C THR A 20 -11.58 7.03 -15.99
N ILE A 21 -11.53 5.91 -16.74
CA ILE A 21 -11.64 4.55 -16.19
C ILE A 21 -10.47 4.22 -15.27
N PRO A 22 -9.18 4.37 -15.69
CA PRO A 22 -8.04 4.13 -14.80
C PRO A 22 -8.07 5.01 -13.56
N THR A 23 -8.49 6.28 -13.69
CA THR A 23 -8.59 7.19 -12.53
C THR A 23 -9.66 6.76 -11.54
N LYS A 24 -10.82 6.27 -12.01
CA LYS A 24 -11.88 5.75 -11.13
C LYS A 24 -11.39 4.51 -10.36
N LEU A 25 -10.73 3.58 -11.05
CA LEU A 25 -10.16 2.38 -10.43
C LEU A 25 -9.10 2.75 -9.38
N PHE A 26 -8.19 3.64 -9.72
CA PHE A 26 -7.18 4.17 -8.82
C PHE A 26 -7.81 4.81 -7.57
N ASN A 27 -8.80 5.69 -7.74
CA ASN A 27 -9.47 6.33 -6.61
C ASN A 27 -10.24 5.31 -5.75
N ALA A 28 -10.84 4.26 -6.35
CA ALA A 28 -11.50 3.20 -5.60
C ALA A 28 -10.51 2.39 -4.77
N ALA A 29 -9.38 1.98 -5.36
CA ALA A 29 -8.30 1.30 -4.65
C ALA A 29 -7.72 2.14 -3.51
N THR A 30 -7.45 3.43 -3.78
CA THR A 30 -6.92 4.35 -2.76
C THR A 30 -7.91 4.54 -1.60
N ARG A 31 -9.22 4.64 -1.86
CA ARG A 31 -10.26 4.69 -0.81
C ARG A 31 -10.26 3.44 0.05
N ALA A 32 -10.25 2.27 -0.57
CA ALA A 32 -10.27 0.99 0.14
C ALA A 32 -9.06 0.83 1.07
N VAL A 33 -7.89 1.26 0.60
CA VAL A 33 -6.64 1.14 1.35
C VAL A 33 -6.49 2.19 2.44
N SER A 34 -6.84 3.45 2.14
CA SER A 34 -6.65 4.58 3.06
C SER A 34 -7.77 4.71 4.09
N GLY A 35 -8.93 4.09 3.84
CA GLY A 35 -10.13 4.27 4.66
C GLY A 35 -10.69 5.70 4.62
N ILE A 36 -10.34 6.50 3.59
CA ILE A 36 -10.89 7.84 3.36
C ILE A 36 -12.06 7.71 2.40
N HIS A 37 -13.28 7.63 2.93
CA HIS A 37 -14.48 7.41 2.12
C HIS A 37 -15.08 8.68 1.52
N ASN A 38 -14.79 9.83 2.12
CA ASN A 38 -15.34 11.13 1.75
C ASN A 38 -14.58 11.87 0.64
N LEU A 39 -13.55 11.27 0.04
CA LEU A 39 -12.84 11.81 -1.11
C LEU A 39 -13.16 11.03 -2.39
N HIS A 40 -13.61 11.74 -3.43
CA HIS A 40 -13.88 11.19 -4.76
C HIS A 40 -12.68 11.31 -5.70
N ASP A 41 -11.81 12.30 -5.50
CA ASP A 41 -10.67 12.59 -6.37
C ASP A 41 -9.38 12.84 -5.59
N PHE A 42 -8.57 11.79 -5.40
CA PHE A 42 -7.25 11.91 -4.76
C PHE A 42 -6.23 12.61 -5.66
N ASN A 43 -6.43 12.55 -6.97
CA ASN A 43 -5.48 13.04 -7.97
C ASN A 43 -5.71 14.52 -8.36
N CYS A 44 -6.61 15.22 -7.68
CA CYS A 44 -6.80 16.65 -7.92
C CYS A 44 -5.58 17.44 -7.40
N GLY A 45 -4.96 18.24 -8.28
CA GLY A 45 -3.82 19.08 -7.90
C GLY A 45 -4.17 20.27 -7.00
N LEU A 46 -5.45 20.66 -6.97
CA LEU A 46 -5.91 21.77 -6.13
C LEU A 46 -6.23 21.23 -4.73
N LYS A 47 -5.41 21.60 -3.76
CA LYS A 47 -5.56 21.21 -2.36
C LYS A 47 -5.21 22.39 -1.45
N ALA A 48 -5.94 22.56 -0.37
CA ALA A 48 -5.67 23.53 0.69
C ALA A 48 -5.31 22.78 1.98
N TYR A 49 -4.29 23.25 2.69
CA TYR A 49 -3.75 22.61 3.89
C TYR A 49 -3.60 23.59 5.02
N GLN A 50 -3.77 23.12 6.24
CA GLN A 50 -3.28 23.85 7.40
C GLN A 50 -1.74 23.78 7.44
N LYS A 51 -1.08 24.86 7.89
CA LYS A 51 0.38 24.94 8.01
C LYS A 51 1.01 23.77 8.77
N ARG A 52 0.35 23.32 9.83
CA ARG A 52 0.79 22.16 10.64
C ARG A 52 0.83 20.87 9.84
N VAL A 53 -0.12 20.63 8.92
CA VAL A 53 -0.13 19.44 8.06
C VAL A 53 1.09 19.44 7.15
N VAL A 54 1.35 20.57 6.46
CA VAL A 54 2.48 20.69 5.53
C VAL A 54 3.82 20.50 6.23
N LYS A 55 3.95 20.95 7.48
CA LYS A 55 5.19 20.79 8.26
C LYS A 55 5.36 19.41 8.89
N SER A 56 4.30 18.61 8.96
CA SER A 56 4.30 17.31 9.63
C SER A 56 4.39 16.12 8.67
N ILE A 57 4.21 16.35 7.36
CA ILE A 57 4.25 15.29 6.36
C ILE A 57 5.44 15.52 5.43
N GLU A 58 6.13 14.46 5.12
CA GLU A 58 7.16 14.45 4.10
C GLU A 58 6.59 13.87 2.79
N VAL A 59 6.83 14.57 1.67
CA VAL A 59 6.32 14.18 0.36
C VAL A 59 7.48 14.15 -0.60
N TYR A 60 7.82 12.97 -1.11
CA TYR A 60 8.89 12.76 -2.07
C TYR A 60 8.38 12.02 -3.32
N GLY A 61 9.05 12.20 -4.44
CA GLY A 61 8.70 11.54 -5.70
C GLY A 61 7.25 11.81 -6.15
N GLU A 62 6.58 10.78 -6.63
CA GLU A 62 5.19 10.84 -7.11
C GLU A 62 4.12 10.81 -5.98
N MET A 63 4.53 10.92 -4.72
CA MET A 63 3.64 10.85 -3.55
C MET A 63 2.65 12.03 -3.44
N HIS A 64 2.79 13.05 -4.26
CA HIS A 64 1.87 14.20 -4.28
C HIS A 64 0.39 13.82 -4.47
N ARG A 65 0.10 12.65 -5.05
CA ARG A 65 -1.26 12.11 -5.22
C ARG A 65 -1.83 11.58 -3.91
N TYR A 66 -0.97 11.13 -3.03
CA TYR A 66 -1.31 10.44 -1.78
C TYR A 66 -1.25 11.34 -0.56
N ILE A 67 -1.03 12.64 -0.73
CA ILE A 67 -0.99 13.60 0.38
C ILE A 67 -2.17 13.45 1.36
N PRO A 68 -3.44 13.26 0.91
CA PRO A 68 -4.53 13.04 1.86
C PRO A 68 -4.37 11.76 2.68
N VAL A 69 -3.79 10.71 2.07
CA VAL A 69 -3.52 9.42 2.74
C VAL A 69 -2.43 9.58 3.79
N ILE A 70 -1.30 10.20 3.40
CA ILE A 70 -0.16 10.46 4.28
C ILE A 70 -0.59 11.36 5.44
N ALA A 71 -1.36 12.40 5.18
CA ALA A 71 -1.90 13.30 6.21
C ALA A 71 -2.78 12.54 7.21
N LYS A 72 -3.67 11.65 6.74
CA LYS A 72 -4.49 10.82 7.62
C LYS A 72 -3.65 9.92 8.51
N TRP A 73 -2.64 9.26 7.96
CA TRP A 73 -1.74 8.40 8.74
C TRP A 73 -0.87 9.17 9.73
N ALA A 74 -0.60 10.46 9.44
CA ALA A 74 0.04 11.37 10.38
C ALA A 74 -0.92 11.93 11.47
N GLY A 75 -2.18 11.45 11.51
CA GLY A 75 -3.16 11.82 12.55
C GLY A 75 -4.08 12.99 12.17
N PHE A 76 -4.06 13.47 10.93
CA PHE A 76 -4.93 14.57 10.48
C PHE A 76 -6.23 14.04 9.85
N ASP A 77 -7.20 13.65 10.67
CA ASP A 77 -8.44 12.99 10.22
C ASP A 77 -9.49 13.91 9.58
N ARG A 78 -9.43 15.23 9.84
CA ARG A 78 -10.41 16.19 9.31
C ARG A 78 -10.08 16.55 7.86
N ILE A 79 -10.35 15.61 6.96
CA ILE A 79 -10.12 15.72 5.52
C ILE A 79 -11.45 15.79 4.81
N THR A 80 -11.63 16.76 3.92
CA THR A 80 -12.84 16.92 3.11
C THR A 80 -12.52 17.32 1.67
N GLU A 81 -13.55 17.38 0.84
CA GLU A 81 -13.42 17.84 -0.53
C GLU A 81 -14.41 18.96 -0.86
N LYS A 82 -14.05 19.78 -1.85
CA LYS A 82 -14.89 20.81 -2.41
C LYS A 82 -14.97 20.69 -3.92
N ALA A 83 -16.17 20.75 -4.48
CA ALA A 83 -16.34 20.71 -5.92
C ALA A 83 -15.65 21.90 -6.58
N VAL A 84 -14.84 21.61 -7.60
CA VAL A 84 -14.09 22.61 -8.38
C VAL A 84 -14.43 22.49 -9.85
N GLN A 85 -14.41 23.64 -10.55
CA GLN A 85 -14.62 23.65 -12.00
C GLN A 85 -13.39 23.11 -12.70
N HIS A 86 -13.59 22.08 -13.54
CA HIS A 86 -12.57 21.58 -14.44
C HIS A 86 -12.74 22.22 -15.81
N ARG A 87 -11.67 22.86 -16.29
CA ARG A 87 -11.63 23.42 -17.65
C ARG A 87 -10.82 22.50 -18.54
N GLU A 88 -11.25 22.33 -19.77
CA GLU A 88 -10.51 21.61 -20.79
C GLU A 88 -9.16 22.29 -21.05
N ARG A 89 -8.11 21.47 -21.24
CA ARG A 89 -6.77 21.98 -21.52
C ARG A 89 -6.75 22.62 -22.92
N LYS A 90 -6.46 23.90 -22.99
CA LYS A 90 -6.37 24.64 -24.27
C LYS A 90 -5.03 24.45 -24.99
N TYR A 91 -3.94 24.18 -24.26
CA TYR A 91 -2.58 24.09 -24.79
C TYR A 91 -1.86 22.85 -24.27
N GLY A 92 -0.97 22.27 -25.11
CA GLY A 92 -0.09 21.16 -24.74
C GLY A 92 -0.70 19.77 -24.94
N VAL A 93 0.16 18.80 -25.26
CA VAL A 93 -0.20 17.38 -25.45
C VAL A 93 -0.11 16.64 -24.13
N THR A 94 -1.05 15.74 -23.90
CA THR A 94 -1.05 14.91 -22.68
C THR A 94 -0.03 13.78 -22.82
N LYS A 95 0.98 13.78 -21.96
CA LYS A 95 1.91 12.65 -21.79
C LYS A 95 1.34 11.59 -20.81
N PHE A 96 0.13 11.09 -21.09
CA PHE A 96 -0.49 10.08 -20.23
C PHE A 96 -0.26 8.70 -20.86
N GLY A 97 0.74 7.97 -20.39
CA GLY A 97 1.07 6.62 -20.84
C GLY A 97 0.67 5.55 -19.81
N ILE A 98 0.69 4.29 -20.24
CA ILE A 98 0.47 3.09 -19.40
C ILE A 98 1.50 3.06 -18.26
N GLU A 99 2.73 3.49 -18.52
CA GLU A 99 3.82 3.59 -17.56
C GLU A 99 3.43 4.39 -16.30
N ARG A 100 2.75 5.52 -16.49
CA ARG A 100 2.27 6.35 -15.38
C ARG A 100 1.18 5.67 -14.53
N PHE A 101 0.39 4.79 -15.14
CA PHE A 101 -0.61 4.00 -14.42
C PHE A 101 0.07 2.91 -13.59
N VAL A 102 1.02 2.19 -14.17
CA VAL A 102 1.81 1.16 -13.48
C VAL A 102 2.58 1.77 -12.30
N ASN A 103 3.29 2.88 -12.54
CA ASN A 103 4.02 3.58 -11.48
C ASN A 103 3.08 4.06 -10.37
N GLY A 104 1.92 4.63 -10.73
CA GLY A 104 0.92 5.02 -9.73
C GLY A 104 0.38 3.86 -8.90
N PHE A 105 0.24 2.67 -9.48
CA PHE A 105 -0.17 1.47 -8.75
C PHE A 105 0.95 0.96 -7.82
N LEU A 106 2.19 0.94 -8.30
CA LEU A 106 3.36 0.56 -7.49
C LEU A 106 3.55 1.53 -6.31
N ASP A 107 3.38 2.83 -6.55
CA ASP A 107 3.44 3.85 -5.51
C ASP A 107 2.33 3.63 -4.46
N LEU A 108 1.11 3.27 -4.89
CA LEU A 108 0.02 2.97 -3.96
C LEU A 108 0.36 1.75 -3.10
N MET A 109 0.91 0.70 -3.68
CA MET A 109 1.36 -0.48 -2.94
C MET A 109 2.47 -0.12 -1.95
N SER A 110 3.48 0.63 -2.40
CA SER A 110 4.61 1.05 -1.58
C SER A 110 4.16 1.91 -0.38
N ILE A 111 3.37 2.95 -0.63
CA ILE A 111 2.84 3.83 0.43
C ILE A 111 1.97 3.05 1.40
N THR A 112 1.09 2.17 0.89
CA THR A 112 0.24 1.33 1.75
C THR A 112 1.07 0.43 2.63
N PHE A 113 2.07 -0.20 2.04
CA PHE A 113 2.97 -1.10 2.76
C PHE A 113 3.71 -0.35 3.86
N VAL A 114 4.38 0.75 3.52
CA VAL A 114 5.14 1.56 4.48
C VAL A 114 4.23 2.18 5.56
N GLY A 115 3.09 2.74 5.17
CA GLY A 115 2.20 3.42 6.12
C GLY A 115 1.45 2.48 7.06
N ARG A 116 1.05 1.28 6.57
CA ARG A 116 0.27 0.34 7.38
C ARG A 116 1.14 -0.69 8.10
N TYR A 117 2.22 -1.11 7.47
CA TYR A 117 3.04 -2.24 7.93
C TYR A 117 4.51 -1.87 8.17
N GLY A 118 4.94 -0.67 7.80
CA GLY A 118 6.32 -0.24 7.97
C GLY A 118 6.82 -0.26 9.41
N LYS A 119 5.89 -0.15 10.39
CA LYS A 119 6.22 -0.27 11.83
C LYS A 119 6.28 -1.71 12.35
N ARG A 120 5.68 -2.68 11.64
CA ARG A 120 5.60 -4.10 12.05
C ARG A 120 5.55 -5.05 10.84
N PRO A 121 6.58 -5.09 9.98
CA PRO A 121 6.59 -5.90 8.78
C PRO A 121 6.57 -7.41 9.09
N MET A 122 7.07 -7.83 10.27
CA MET A 122 7.06 -9.22 10.72
C MET A 122 5.64 -9.82 10.80
N HIS A 123 4.62 -9.01 11.12
CA HIS A 123 3.26 -9.53 11.22
C HIS A 123 2.70 -10.07 9.89
N ILE A 124 3.08 -9.48 8.74
CA ILE A 124 2.63 -9.97 7.44
C ILE A 124 3.55 -11.07 6.94
N PHE A 125 4.82 -10.72 6.74
CA PHE A 125 5.76 -11.64 6.14
C PHE A 125 6.00 -12.87 7.00
N GLY A 126 6.07 -12.70 8.33
CA GLY A 126 6.20 -13.81 9.26
C GLY A 126 4.98 -14.73 9.23
N THR A 127 3.76 -14.17 9.25
CA THR A 127 2.54 -14.98 9.20
C THR A 127 2.43 -15.74 7.87
N LEU A 128 2.61 -15.06 6.74
CA LEU A 128 2.60 -15.70 5.42
C LEU A 128 3.72 -16.74 5.30
N GLY A 129 4.91 -16.43 5.84
CA GLY A 129 6.04 -17.34 5.85
C GLY A 129 5.76 -18.63 6.61
N VAL A 130 5.22 -18.51 7.83
CA VAL A 130 4.84 -19.65 8.66
C VAL A 130 3.75 -20.48 8.00
N LEU A 131 2.70 -19.86 7.46
CA LEU A 131 1.64 -20.57 6.75
C LEU A 131 2.15 -21.30 5.52
N SER A 132 2.98 -20.66 4.70
CA SER A 132 3.57 -21.27 3.52
C SER A 132 4.50 -22.44 3.88
N PHE A 133 5.31 -22.28 4.94
CA PHE A 133 6.19 -23.32 5.44
C PHE A 133 5.38 -24.55 5.88
N PHE A 134 4.38 -24.38 6.74
CA PHE A 134 3.57 -25.51 7.21
C PHE A 134 2.78 -26.16 6.09
N PHE A 135 2.24 -25.40 5.15
CA PHE A 135 1.56 -25.93 3.98
C PHE A 135 2.48 -26.84 3.16
N GLY A 136 3.68 -26.37 2.82
CA GLY A 136 4.67 -27.18 2.10
C GLY A 136 5.15 -28.38 2.90
N PHE A 137 5.36 -28.23 4.19
CA PHE A 137 5.78 -29.30 5.10
C PHE A 137 4.75 -30.42 5.18
N LEU A 138 3.46 -30.10 5.29
CA LEU A 138 2.39 -31.09 5.29
C LEU A 138 2.30 -31.85 3.97
N ILE A 139 2.49 -31.20 2.84
CA ILE A 139 2.56 -31.87 1.53
C ILE A 139 3.71 -32.87 1.50
N LEU A 140 4.89 -32.48 1.95
CA LEU A 140 6.08 -33.34 1.94
C LEU A 140 5.91 -34.53 2.90
N ILE A 141 5.36 -34.32 4.08
CA ILE A 141 5.01 -35.40 5.02
C ILE A 141 4.03 -36.39 4.38
N TYR A 142 2.94 -35.88 3.81
CA TYR A 142 1.93 -36.72 3.15
C TYR A 142 2.57 -37.58 2.05
N LEU A 143 3.41 -37.00 1.19
CA LEU A 143 4.11 -37.73 0.13
C LEU A 143 5.10 -38.75 0.68
N THR A 144 5.78 -38.45 1.77
CA THR A 144 6.73 -39.36 2.42
C THR A 144 6.00 -40.55 3.03
N ILE A 145 4.90 -40.35 3.71
CA ILE A 145 4.06 -41.41 4.29
C ILE A 145 3.51 -42.31 3.18
N THR A 146 2.95 -41.74 2.12
CA THR A 146 2.43 -42.50 0.99
C THR A 146 3.49 -43.34 0.29
N LYS A 147 4.71 -42.84 0.16
CA LYS A 147 5.81 -43.58 -0.39
C LYS A 147 6.23 -44.75 0.51
N THR A 148 6.34 -44.51 1.81
CA THR A 148 6.87 -45.50 2.76
C THR A 148 5.91 -46.61 3.05
N PHE A 149 4.61 -46.29 3.26
CA PHE A 149 3.61 -47.27 3.66
C PHE A 149 2.84 -47.90 2.49
N PHE A 150 2.68 -47.21 1.39
CA PHE A 150 1.89 -47.65 0.24
C PHE A 150 2.75 -48.00 -0.98
N GLY A 151 4.10 -47.95 -0.88
CA GLY A 151 5.00 -48.32 -1.95
C GLY A 151 4.87 -47.54 -3.24
N VAL A 152 4.31 -46.33 -3.17
CA VAL A 152 4.09 -45.49 -4.36
C VAL A 152 5.41 -44.97 -4.92
N VAL A 153 5.82 -45.53 -6.06
CA VAL A 153 7.04 -45.18 -6.78
C VAL A 153 6.87 -43.83 -7.50
N GLY A 154 7.95 -43.04 -7.59
CA GLY A 154 7.99 -41.84 -8.42
C GLY A 154 7.50 -40.56 -7.70
N MET A 155 7.95 -40.33 -6.47
CA MET A 155 7.64 -39.10 -5.70
C MET A 155 8.08 -37.84 -6.44
N THR A 156 9.25 -37.88 -7.09
CA THR A 156 9.81 -36.76 -7.87
C THR A 156 9.07 -36.50 -9.19
N ASN A 157 8.33 -37.48 -9.71
CA ASN A 157 7.55 -37.31 -10.94
C ASN A 157 6.20 -36.61 -10.70
N ARG A 158 5.91 -36.23 -9.45
CA ARG A 158 4.65 -35.56 -9.09
C ARG A 158 4.87 -34.05 -8.96
N PRO A 159 4.14 -33.21 -9.71
CA PRO A 159 4.25 -31.75 -9.61
C PRO A 159 4.06 -31.22 -8.19
N ILE A 160 3.22 -31.89 -7.39
CA ILE A 160 2.92 -31.52 -6.01
C ILE A 160 4.16 -31.64 -5.09
N PHE A 161 5.14 -32.48 -5.40
CA PHE A 161 6.40 -32.55 -4.67
C PHE A 161 7.19 -31.24 -4.78
N TYR A 162 7.30 -30.71 -6.00
CA TYR A 162 7.98 -29.43 -6.24
C TYR A 162 7.23 -28.26 -5.61
N LEU A 163 5.90 -28.30 -5.63
CA LEU A 163 5.07 -27.32 -4.92
C LEU A 163 5.36 -27.33 -3.41
N GLY A 164 5.48 -28.52 -2.80
CA GLY A 164 5.83 -28.67 -1.40
C GLY A 164 7.18 -28.04 -1.06
N ILE A 165 8.23 -28.39 -1.83
CA ILE A 165 9.57 -27.82 -1.64
C ILE A 165 9.56 -26.30 -1.84
N LEU A 166 8.95 -25.82 -2.92
CA LEU A 166 8.86 -24.38 -3.21
C LEU A 166 8.16 -23.62 -2.08
N SER A 167 7.07 -24.19 -1.54
CA SER A 167 6.33 -23.57 -0.44
C SER A 167 7.15 -23.50 0.85
N VAL A 168 7.94 -24.52 1.17
CA VAL A 168 8.86 -24.51 2.33
C VAL A 168 9.93 -23.43 2.16
N ILE A 169 10.61 -23.41 1.00
CA ILE A 169 11.67 -22.44 0.72
C ILE A 169 11.11 -21.01 0.77
N THR A 170 9.99 -20.77 0.09
CA THR A 170 9.31 -19.46 0.09
C THR A 170 8.88 -19.06 1.50
N GLY A 171 8.40 -20.01 2.30
CA GLY A 171 8.03 -19.79 3.69
C GLY A 171 9.19 -19.28 4.54
N VAL A 172 10.35 -19.93 4.44
CA VAL A 172 11.58 -19.51 5.13
C VAL A 172 12.02 -18.13 4.65
N GLN A 173 12.02 -17.89 3.33
CA GLN A 173 12.42 -16.60 2.76
C GLN A 173 11.53 -15.44 3.24
N LEU A 174 10.21 -15.64 3.23
CA LEU A 174 9.26 -14.64 3.73
C LEU A 174 9.47 -14.37 5.22
N PHE A 175 9.69 -15.40 6.02
CA PHE A 175 9.97 -15.25 7.45
C PHE A 175 11.22 -14.42 7.70
N VAL A 176 12.34 -14.75 7.02
CA VAL A 176 13.59 -14.01 7.12
C VAL A 176 13.45 -12.57 6.64
N ALA A 177 12.73 -12.34 5.52
CA ALA A 177 12.46 -11.00 5.03
C ALA A 177 11.65 -10.17 6.04
N GLY A 178 10.64 -10.78 6.69
CA GLY A 178 9.87 -10.14 7.75
C GLY A 178 10.72 -9.77 8.96
N PHE A 179 11.59 -10.68 9.38
CA PHE A 179 12.53 -10.45 10.50
C PHE A 179 13.52 -9.32 10.19
N LEU A 180 14.14 -9.34 9.01
CA LEU A 180 15.03 -8.26 8.58
C LEU A 180 14.31 -6.92 8.49
N GLY A 181 13.11 -6.91 7.93
CA GLY A 181 12.27 -5.70 7.88
C GLY A 181 11.96 -5.14 9.27
N GLU A 182 11.68 -6.01 10.24
CA GLU A 182 11.45 -5.62 11.64
C GLU A 182 12.70 -5.02 12.28
N LEU A 183 13.88 -5.61 12.04
CA LEU A 183 15.15 -5.08 12.53
C LEU A 183 15.45 -3.68 11.96
N ILE A 184 15.21 -3.50 10.64
CA ILE A 184 15.39 -2.20 9.97
C ILE A 184 14.41 -1.17 10.56
N ALA A 185 13.14 -1.54 10.72
CA ALA A 185 12.13 -0.66 11.30
C ALA A 185 12.44 -0.28 12.77
N ARG A 186 13.02 -1.19 13.54
CA ARG A 186 13.44 -0.90 14.91
C ARG A 186 14.63 0.03 15.00
N ASN A 187 15.55 -0.03 14.06
CA ASN A 187 16.75 0.83 14.01
C ASN A 187 16.49 2.18 13.34
N GLY A 188 15.31 2.40 12.76
CA GLY A 188 14.93 3.67 12.13
C GLY A 188 14.86 4.81 13.17
N SER A 189 15.51 5.95 12.87
CA SER A 189 15.53 7.13 13.73
C SER A 189 14.13 7.74 13.97
N GLU A 190 13.18 7.47 13.08
CA GLU A 190 11.81 8.00 13.14
C GLU A 190 10.88 7.23 14.08
N ARG A 191 11.32 6.14 14.67
CA ARG A 191 10.49 5.31 15.56
C ARG A 191 9.86 6.08 16.71
N ASN A 192 10.61 7.01 17.29
CA ASN A 192 10.20 7.80 18.45
C ASN A 192 9.71 9.22 18.06
N PHE A 193 9.53 9.46 16.74
CA PHE A 193 9.02 10.74 16.29
C PHE A 193 7.50 10.79 16.51
N TYR A 194 7.04 11.74 17.32
CA TYR A 194 5.63 11.98 17.59
C TYR A 194 5.33 13.47 17.51
N HIS A 195 4.14 13.79 17.03
CA HIS A 195 3.66 15.16 16.96
C HIS A 195 3.01 15.54 18.28
N ILE A 196 3.53 16.58 18.92
CA ILE A 196 2.93 17.15 20.12
C ILE A 196 1.71 17.98 19.69
N SER A 197 0.52 17.56 20.07
CA SER A 197 -0.71 18.30 19.77
C SER A 197 -0.94 19.45 20.73
N ASP A 198 -0.57 19.27 22.02
CA ASP A 198 -0.73 20.26 23.07
C ASP A 198 0.31 20.05 24.17
N LYS A 199 0.76 21.13 24.80
CA LYS A 199 1.68 21.09 25.96
C LYS A 199 0.92 21.58 27.16
N THR A 200 0.63 20.68 28.10
CA THR A 200 0.18 21.07 29.43
C THR A 200 1.40 21.50 30.23
N ASN A 201 1.40 22.76 30.69
CA ASN A 201 2.43 23.20 31.64
C ASN A 201 2.23 22.42 32.95
N CYS A 202 3.15 21.54 33.25
CA CYS A 202 3.36 20.98 34.58
C CYS A 202 4.35 21.85 35.32
#